data_7b7821f45018ba56423f5d20b1f98b51
#
_entry.id   7b7821f45018ba56423f5d20b1f98b51
#
_cell.length_a   1.000
_cell.length_b   1.000
_cell.length_c   1.000
_cell.angle_alpha   90.00
_cell.angle_beta   90.00
_cell.angle_gamma   90.00
#
_symmetry.space_group_name_H-M   'P 1'
#
loop_
_entity.id
_entity.type
_entity.pdbx_description
1 polymer ?
#
loop_
_entity_poly.entity_id
_entity_poly.type
_entity_poly.pdbx_seq_one_letter_code
_entity_poly.pdbx_strand_id
1 'polypeptide(L)'
;MIFKQLFDEKSSTYTYLIASARGREALIIDPVIENVNQYIQLLKELNLRLVKVIDTHIHADHVTGASKLKSITKCSTIMGDHTPAETVEIKVKDNEYINLDNLKIKAMYTPGHTSDSYSFLMDNYLFSGDTLLINGTGRTDFQNGNAKDAYHSIFNKLLKLPEETLLYPAHDYKGEKVSTIGKEKKQNPRLQVCLLYTSDAADEEAGGG
;
A
#
# COMPACT_ATOMS: atom_id res chain seq x y z
N MET A 1 -10.83 -4.16 16.76
CA MET A 1 -9.64 -4.25 15.90
C MET A 1 -8.54 -3.37 16.48
N ILE A 2 -7.29 -3.83 16.46
CA ILE A 2 -6.09 -3.02 16.75
C ILE A 2 -5.50 -2.58 15.43
N PHE A 3 -5.30 -1.27 15.29
CA PHE A 3 -4.67 -0.64 14.13
C PHE A 3 -3.64 0.37 14.63
N LYS A 4 -2.40 0.26 14.18
CA LYS A 4 -1.32 1.21 14.50
C LYS A 4 -0.62 1.62 13.22
N GLN A 5 -0.52 2.92 13.00
CA GLN A 5 0.29 3.54 11.97
C GLN A 5 1.57 4.05 12.63
N LEU A 6 2.70 3.57 12.19
CA LEU A 6 4.04 3.91 12.68
C LEU A 6 4.78 4.67 11.58
N PHE A 7 5.63 5.60 11.94
CA PHE A 7 6.33 6.45 10.98
C PHE A 7 7.84 6.35 11.19
N ASP A 8 8.56 6.13 10.09
CA ASP A 8 10.01 6.24 10.04
C ASP A 8 10.40 7.58 9.44
N GLU A 9 11.08 8.43 10.24
CA GLU A 9 11.44 9.78 9.81
C GLU A 9 12.53 9.81 8.73
N LYS A 10 13.39 8.78 8.67
CA LYS A 10 14.52 8.76 7.72
C LYS A 10 14.06 8.50 6.29
N SER A 11 13.20 7.51 6.11
CA SER A 11 12.64 7.14 4.81
C SER A 11 11.28 7.78 4.54
N SER A 12 10.69 8.47 5.52
CA SER A 12 9.31 9.00 5.47
C SER A 12 8.27 7.92 5.23
N THR A 13 8.52 6.70 5.73
CA THR A 13 7.70 5.52 5.50
C THR A 13 6.68 5.31 6.60
N TYR A 14 5.45 4.97 6.24
CA TYR A 14 4.45 4.44 7.14
C TYR A 14 4.47 2.90 7.16
N THR A 15 4.58 2.34 8.35
CA THR A 15 4.38 0.92 8.62
C THR A 15 3.05 0.73 9.34
N TYR A 16 2.28 -0.29 8.98
CA TYR A 16 0.97 -0.57 9.57
C TYR A 16 0.96 -1.89 10.31
N LEU A 17 0.56 -1.87 11.60
CA LEU A 17 0.33 -3.06 12.40
C LEU A 17 -1.17 -3.26 12.59
N ILE A 18 -1.65 -4.45 12.24
CA ILE A 18 -3.06 -4.82 12.23
C ILE A 18 -3.27 -6.11 13.01
N ALA A 19 -4.30 -6.15 13.86
CA ALA A 19 -4.78 -7.35 14.53
C ALA A 19 -6.28 -7.26 14.82
N SER A 20 -6.96 -8.40 14.88
CA SER A 20 -8.40 -8.44 15.18
C SER A 20 -8.72 -7.98 16.61
N ALA A 21 -7.88 -8.35 17.58
CA ALA A 21 -7.97 -7.95 18.97
C ALA A 21 -6.63 -8.16 19.71
N ARG A 22 -6.53 -7.72 20.96
CA ARG A 22 -5.41 -8.03 21.85
C ARG A 22 -5.32 -9.55 22.07
N GLY A 23 -4.11 -10.10 22.14
CA GLY A 23 -3.87 -11.54 22.31
C GLY A 23 -4.07 -12.38 21.05
N ARG A 24 -4.27 -11.75 19.88
CA ARG A 24 -4.57 -12.42 18.62
C ARG A 24 -3.39 -12.36 17.65
N GLU A 25 -3.62 -12.90 16.46
CA GLU A 25 -2.68 -12.81 15.34
C GLU A 25 -2.55 -11.39 14.83
N ALA A 26 -1.34 -11.03 14.40
CA ALA A 26 -1.02 -9.74 13.83
C ALA A 26 -0.37 -9.86 12.45
N LEU A 27 -0.53 -8.80 11.68
CA LEU A 27 0.08 -8.57 10.39
C LEU A 27 0.77 -7.20 10.42
N ILE A 28 1.93 -7.08 9.76
CA ILE A 28 2.62 -5.81 9.53
C ILE A 28 2.72 -5.57 8.03
N ILE A 29 2.46 -4.33 7.58
CA ILE A 29 2.62 -3.89 6.19
C ILE A 29 3.77 -2.88 6.14
N ASP A 30 4.67 -3.01 5.15
CA ASP A 30 5.82 -2.16 4.83
C ASP A 30 6.73 -1.87 6.04
N PRO A 31 7.32 -2.90 6.67
CA PRO A 31 8.19 -2.70 7.82
C PRO A 31 9.58 -2.19 7.41
N VAL A 32 10.08 -1.16 8.08
CA VAL A 32 11.44 -0.65 7.95
C VAL A 32 12.39 -1.43 8.87
N ILE A 33 13.55 -1.87 8.36
CA ILE A 33 14.47 -2.78 9.09
C ILE A 33 15.01 -2.16 10.37
N GLU A 34 15.26 -0.85 10.38
CA GLU A 34 15.76 -0.12 11.54
C GLU A 34 14.80 -0.16 12.72
N ASN A 35 13.49 -0.24 12.43
CA ASN A 35 12.44 -0.18 13.43
C ASN A 35 11.95 -1.57 13.91
N VAL A 36 12.59 -2.66 13.48
CA VAL A 36 12.18 -4.04 13.84
C VAL A 36 12.10 -4.24 15.36
N ASN A 37 13.05 -3.69 16.14
CA ASN A 37 13.01 -3.82 17.60
C ASN A 37 11.80 -3.12 18.22
N GLN A 38 11.38 -1.97 17.67
CA GLN A 38 10.16 -1.25 18.07
C GLN A 38 8.90 -2.09 17.76
N TYR A 39 8.86 -2.70 16.59
CA TYR A 39 7.73 -3.59 16.23
C TYR A 39 7.62 -4.78 17.19
N ILE A 40 8.73 -5.44 17.51
CA ILE A 40 8.77 -6.57 18.46
C ILE A 40 8.33 -6.14 19.86
N GLN A 41 8.76 -4.96 20.32
CA GLN A 41 8.32 -4.42 21.62
C GLN A 41 6.80 -4.18 21.62
N LEU A 42 6.27 -3.51 20.59
CA LEU A 42 4.85 -3.22 20.44
C LEU A 42 3.99 -4.49 20.39
N LEU A 43 4.45 -5.52 19.66
CA LEU A 43 3.80 -6.84 19.64
C LEU A 43 3.71 -7.46 21.03
N LYS A 44 4.78 -7.38 21.84
CA LYS A 44 4.81 -7.87 23.24
C LYS A 44 3.86 -7.08 24.14
N GLU A 45 3.87 -5.75 24.07
CA GLU A 45 3.00 -4.87 24.87
C GLU A 45 1.51 -5.11 24.62
N LEU A 46 1.18 -5.39 23.36
CA LEU A 46 -0.19 -5.69 22.93
C LEU A 46 -0.56 -7.18 23.05
N ASN A 47 0.40 -8.02 23.47
CA ASN A 47 0.26 -9.48 23.51
C ASN A 47 -0.16 -10.07 22.16
N LEU A 48 0.48 -9.64 21.06
CA LEU A 48 0.17 -10.07 19.71
C LEU A 48 1.17 -11.10 19.20
N ARG A 49 0.70 -12.04 18.38
CA ARG A 49 1.54 -13.00 17.64
C ARG A 49 1.65 -12.57 16.18
N LEU A 50 2.80 -12.07 15.76
CA LEU A 50 3.03 -11.74 14.35
C LEU A 50 3.05 -13.03 13.52
N VAL A 51 2.15 -13.15 12.55
CA VAL A 51 2.02 -14.31 11.67
C VAL A 51 2.27 -13.99 10.20
N LYS A 52 2.12 -12.73 9.81
CA LYS A 52 2.28 -12.26 8.42
C LYS A 52 2.97 -10.92 8.36
N VAL A 53 3.81 -10.75 7.35
CA VAL A 53 4.39 -9.47 6.95
C VAL A 53 4.14 -9.30 5.45
N ILE A 54 3.66 -8.14 5.04
CA ILE A 54 3.41 -7.76 3.66
C ILE A 54 4.34 -6.61 3.30
N ASP A 55 5.00 -6.68 2.14
CA ASP A 55 5.55 -5.52 1.45
C ASP A 55 4.66 -5.21 0.23
N THR A 56 4.27 -3.95 0.07
CA THR A 56 3.40 -3.51 -1.04
C THR A 56 4.12 -3.57 -2.39
N HIS A 57 5.42 -3.35 -2.38
CA HIS A 57 6.31 -3.38 -3.55
C HIS A 57 7.77 -3.52 -3.10
N ILE A 58 8.72 -3.61 -4.01
CA ILE A 58 10.15 -3.51 -3.68
C ILE A 58 10.51 -2.05 -3.45
N HIS A 59 10.82 -1.74 -2.18
CA HIS A 59 11.20 -0.40 -1.75
C HIS A 59 12.64 -0.05 -2.17
N ALA A 60 12.84 1.18 -2.66
CA ALA A 60 14.16 1.71 -3.00
C ALA A 60 14.74 2.66 -1.93
N ASP A 61 13.88 3.20 -1.08
CA ASP A 61 14.16 4.24 -0.09
C ASP A 61 14.62 3.66 1.25
N HIS A 62 14.27 2.40 1.54
CA HIS A 62 14.68 1.69 2.75
C HIS A 62 14.83 0.19 2.54
N VAL A 63 15.49 -0.48 3.46
CA VAL A 63 15.54 -1.95 3.51
C VAL A 63 14.36 -2.46 4.30
N THR A 64 13.57 -3.37 3.71
CA THR A 64 12.43 -3.97 4.42
C THR A 64 12.86 -4.79 5.64
N GLY A 65 12.09 -4.67 6.71
CA GLY A 65 12.24 -5.46 7.94
C GLY A 65 11.68 -6.88 7.85
N ALA A 66 11.05 -7.27 6.73
CA ALA A 66 10.30 -8.52 6.59
C ALA A 66 11.13 -9.76 6.91
N SER A 67 12.33 -9.90 6.31
CA SER A 67 13.22 -11.05 6.56
C SER A 67 13.70 -11.14 8.01
N LYS A 68 13.96 -10.01 8.66
CA LYS A 68 14.38 -9.97 10.06
C LYS A 68 13.22 -10.32 11.01
N LEU A 69 12.02 -9.79 10.74
CA LEU A 69 10.80 -10.17 11.47
C LEU A 69 10.52 -11.66 11.33
N LYS A 70 10.60 -12.22 10.12
CA LYS A 70 10.48 -13.66 9.88
C LYS A 70 11.48 -14.48 10.70
N SER A 71 12.75 -14.08 10.75
CA SER A 71 13.77 -14.80 11.51
C SER A 71 13.45 -14.87 13.01
N ILE A 72 12.85 -13.80 13.57
CA ILE A 72 12.54 -13.67 15.00
C ILE A 72 11.21 -14.34 15.35
N THR A 73 10.15 -14.10 14.56
CA THR A 73 8.77 -14.46 14.91
C THR A 73 8.25 -15.70 14.19
N LYS A 74 8.96 -16.15 13.14
CA LYS A 74 8.53 -17.24 12.24
C LYS A 74 7.26 -16.89 11.45
N CYS A 75 6.98 -15.60 11.25
CA CYS A 75 5.90 -15.13 10.38
C CYS A 75 6.20 -15.43 8.90
N SER A 76 5.16 -15.55 8.10
CA SER A 76 5.30 -15.63 6.63
C SER A 76 5.45 -14.26 6.00
N THR A 77 6.32 -14.17 4.99
CA THR A 77 6.49 -12.96 4.15
C THR A 77 5.62 -13.06 2.91
N ILE A 78 4.94 -11.97 2.56
CA ILE A 78 3.95 -11.90 1.49
C ILE A 78 4.24 -10.71 0.60
N MET A 79 4.18 -10.90 -0.72
CA MET A 79 4.15 -9.85 -1.74
C MET A 79 3.21 -10.25 -2.88
N GLY A 80 2.93 -9.33 -3.79
CA GLY A 80 2.26 -9.65 -5.04
C GLY A 80 3.04 -10.62 -5.92
N ASP A 81 2.38 -11.40 -6.76
CA ASP A 81 2.99 -12.45 -7.58
C ASP A 81 3.89 -11.90 -8.72
N HIS A 82 3.82 -10.58 -8.98
CA HIS A 82 4.71 -9.89 -9.93
C HIS A 82 6.07 -9.51 -9.31
N THR A 83 6.28 -9.74 -8.00
CA THR A 83 7.57 -9.44 -7.39
C THR A 83 8.69 -10.34 -7.91
N PRO A 84 9.87 -9.79 -8.28
CA PRO A 84 11.05 -10.57 -8.60
C PRO A 84 11.74 -11.13 -7.35
N ALA A 85 11.32 -10.78 -6.13
CA ALA A 85 11.93 -11.27 -4.91
C ALA A 85 11.71 -12.77 -4.72
N GLU A 86 12.80 -13.54 -4.71
CA GLU A 86 12.77 -15.01 -4.56
C GLU A 86 12.60 -15.46 -3.11
N THR A 87 12.91 -14.60 -2.14
CA THR A 87 12.89 -14.90 -0.69
C THR A 87 11.50 -14.80 -0.05
N VAL A 88 10.50 -14.32 -0.81
CA VAL A 88 9.11 -14.20 -0.37
C VAL A 88 8.43 -15.56 -0.37
N GLU A 89 7.82 -15.94 0.76
CA GLU A 89 7.19 -17.26 0.91
C GLU A 89 5.85 -17.37 0.21
N ILE A 90 5.05 -16.31 0.26
CA ILE A 90 3.70 -16.30 -0.28
C ILE A 90 3.59 -15.19 -1.32
N LYS A 91 3.30 -15.56 -2.55
CA LYS A 91 3.03 -14.62 -3.64
C LYS A 91 1.52 -14.62 -3.92
N VAL A 92 0.86 -13.47 -3.68
CA VAL A 92 -0.59 -13.33 -3.85
C VAL A 92 -0.93 -12.73 -5.21
N LYS A 93 -2.00 -13.22 -5.83
CA LYS A 93 -2.50 -12.74 -7.12
C LYS A 93 -3.48 -11.58 -6.96
N ASP A 94 -3.71 -10.87 -8.06
CA ASP A 94 -4.76 -9.84 -8.11
C ASP A 94 -6.12 -10.43 -7.69
N ASN A 95 -6.83 -9.71 -6.82
CA ASN A 95 -8.10 -10.09 -6.21
C ASN A 95 -8.06 -11.29 -5.24
N GLU A 96 -6.90 -11.83 -4.91
CA GLU A 96 -6.76 -12.88 -3.90
C GLU A 96 -6.88 -12.30 -2.48
N TYR A 97 -7.30 -13.14 -1.52
CA TYR A 97 -7.50 -12.73 -0.14
C TYR A 97 -6.46 -13.33 0.80
N ILE A 98 -5.89 -12.48 1.64
CA ILE A 98 -5.06 -12.85 2.79
C ILE A 98 -5.96 -12.86 4.02
N ASN A 99 -6.02 -14.00 4.72
CA ASN A 99 -6.82 -14.12 5.94
C ASN A 99 -5.94 -13.87 7.18
N LEU A 100 -6.46 -13.11 8.13
CA LEU A 100 -5.85 -12.86 9.44
C LEU A 100 -6.96 -12.96 10.50
N ASP A 101 -7.06 -14.07 11.23
CA ASP A 101 -8.20 -14.38 12.09
C ASP A 101 -9.54 -14.21 11.30
N ASN A 102 -10.40 -13.29 11.77
CA ASN A 102 -11.67 -12.93 11.10
C ASN A 102 -11.52 -11.75 10.10
N LEU A 103 -10.33 -11.21 9.92
CA LEU A 103 -10.07 -10.15 8.95
C LEU A 103 -9.70 -10.74 7.59
N LYS A 104 -10.17 -10.10 6.54
CA LYS A 104 -9.84 -10.44 5.15
C LYS A 104 -9.23 -9.24 4.45
N ILE A 105 -8.04 -9.43 3.91
CA ILE A 105 -7.29 -8.40 3.19
C ILE A 105 -7.24 -8.80 1.72
N LYS A 106 -7.85 -8.00 0.85
CA LYS A 106 -7.86 -8.22 -0.59
C LYS A 106 -6.58 -7.64 -1.20
N ALA A 107 -5.83 -8.45 -1.93
CA ALA A 107 -4.72 -7.99 -2.75
C ALA A 107 -5.25 -7.41 -4.08
N MET A 108 -4.73 -6.26 -4.48
CA MET A 108 -5.08 -5.55 -5.71
C MET A 108 -3.80 -5.23 -6.47
N TYR A 109 -3.59 -5.80 -7.64
CA TYR A 109 -2.45 -5.48 -8.49
C TYR A 109 -2.59 -4.06 -9.03
N THR A 110 -1.70 -3.17 -8.63
CA THR A 110 -1.73 -1.72 -8.92
C THR A 110 -0.37 -1.22 -9.41
N PRO A 111 0.13 -1.74 -10.56
CA PRO A 111 1.41 -1.35 -11.10
C PRO A 111 1.43 0.12 -11.53
N GLY A 112 2.64 0.67 -11.65
CA GLY A 112 2.85 2.02 -12.16
C GLY A 112 3.96 2.76 -11.45
N HIS A 113 3.99 2.79 -10.12
CA HIS A 113 5.17 3.23 -9.37
C HIS A 113 6.32 2.23 -9.56
N THR A 114 6.05 0.97 -9.32
CA THR A 114 6.88 -0.18 -9.74
C THR A 114 6.03 -1.18 -10.50
N SER A 115 6.66 -2.09 -11.25
CA SER A 115 5.95 -3.16 -11.97
C SER A 115 5.34 -4.21 -11.04
N ASP A 116 5.82 -4.32 -9.81
CA ASP A 116 5.37 -5.28 -8.80
C ASP A 116 4.47 -4.68 -7.72
N SER A 117 4.04 -3.42 -7.87
CA SER A 117 3.20 -2.72 -6.88
C SER A 117 1.83 -3.38 -6.70
N TYR A 118 1.47 -3.57 -5.44
CA TYR A 118 0.16 -4.01 -4.99
C TYR A 118 -0.40 -3.05 -3.94
N SER A 119 -1.70 -2.85 -3.97
CA SER A 119 -2.47 -2.23 -2.88
C SER A 119 -3.25 -3.30 -2.13
N PHE A 120 -3.53 -3.07 -0.85
CA PHE A 120 -4.24 -4.03 0.01
C PHE A 120 -5.47 -3.37 0.61
N LEU A 121 -6.65 -3.97 0.41
CA LEU A 121 -7.92 -3.46 0.91
C LEU A 121 -8.46 -4.37 2.01
N MET A 122 -8.71 -3.79 3.18
CA MET A 122 -9.33 -4.46 4.33
C MET A 122 -10.53 -3.64 4.79
N ASP A 123 -11.74 -4.16 4.63
CA ASP A 123 -12.98 -3.42 4.88
C ASP A 123 -12.97 -2.07 4.11
N ASN A 124 -12.90 -0.94 4.83
CA ASN A 124 -12.77 0.40 4.25
C ASN A 124 -11.36 1.01 4.39
N TYR A 125 -10.32 0.21 4.69
CA TYR A 125 -8.92 0.62 4.81
C TYR A 125 -8.15 0.21 3.55
N LEU A 126 -7.69 1.18 2.77
CA LEU A 126 -6.84 0.94 1.59
C LEU A 126 -5.39 1.27 1.93
N PHE A 127 -4.52 0.27 1.91
CA PHE A 127 -3.06 0.41 1.99
C PHE A 127 -2.54 0.46 0.56
N SER A 128 -2.26 1.64 0.05
CA SER A 128 -2.00 1.87 -1.37
C SER A 128 -0.55 1.72 -1.80
N GLY A 129 0.37 1.46 -0.85
CA GLY A 129 1.79 1.58 -1.15
C GLY A 129 2.10 2.98 -1.71
N ASP A 130 2.89 3.02 -2.77
CA ASP A 130 3.21 4.25 -3.49
C ASP A 130 2.38 4.45 -4.79
N THR A 131 1.33 3.66 -4.99
CA THR A 131 0.45 3.87 -6.14
C THR A 131 -0.32 5.18 -6.03
N LEU A 132 -0.97 5.42 -4.88
CA LEU A 132 -1.70 6.64 -4.58
C LEU A 132 -1.27 7.18 -3.23
N LEU A 133 -0.75 8.41 -3.21
CA LEU A 133 -0.33 9.14 -2.00
C LEU A 133 -1.37 10.19 -1.64
N ILE A 134 -1.29 10.72 -0.42
CA ILE A 134 -2.14 11.86 -0.01
C ILE A 134 -1.69 13.10 -0.78
N ASN A 135 -2.62 13.69 -1.55
CA ASN A 135 -2.36 14.82 -2.44
C ASN A 135 -1.21 14.57 -3.46
N GLY A 136 -1.02 13.31 -3.86
CA GLY A 136 0.06 12.93 -4.77
C GLY A 136 -0.10 11.51 -5.33
N THR A 137 0.89 11.10 -6.10
CA THR A 137 1.07 9.73 -6.61
C THR A 137 2.54 9.37 -6.54
N GLY A 138 2.88 8.10 -6.48
CA GLY A 138 4.25 7.65 -6.68
C GLY A 138 4.78 8.08 -8.05
N ARG A 139 6.11 8.26 -8.14
CA ARG A 139 6.78 8.52 -9.41
C ARG A 139 6.72 7.27 -10.30
N THR A 140 6.80 7.47 -11.61
CA THR A 140 6.67 6.40 -12.61
C THR A 140 7.89 6.27 -13.53
N ASP A 141 8.94 7.02 -13.23
CA ASP A 141 10.15 7.13 -14.04
C ASP A 141 11.35 6.35 -13.43
N PHE A 142 11.10 5.46 -12.49
CA PHE A 142 12.09 4.66 -11.78
C PHE A 142 11.59 3.22 -11.54
N GLN A 143 12.48 2.24 -11.26
CA GLN A 143 12.16 0.84 -10.89
C GLN A 143 11.11 0.17 -11.79
N ASN A 144 11.27 0.25 -13.11
CA ASN A 144 10.30 -0.27 -14.08
C ASN A 144 8.90 0.33 -13.91
N GLY A 145 8.83 1.59 -13.45
CA GLY A 145 7.59 2.34 -13.38
C GLY A 145 7.02 2.64 -14.77
N ASN A 146 5.71 2.86 -14.84
CA ASN A 146 4.99 3.14 -16.08
C ASN A 146 3.79 4.05 -15.80
N ALA A 147 3.77 5.22 -16.46
CA ALA A 147 2.72 6.21 -16.24
C ALA A 147 1.32 5.73 -16.69
N LYS A 148 1.24 4.95 -17.78
CA LYS A 148 -0.02 4.39 -18.26
C LYS A 148 -0.58 3.35 -17.28
N ASP A 149 0.28 2.50 -16.73
CA ASP A 149 -0.11 1.52 -15.73
C ASP A 149 -0.54 2.20 -14.43
N ALA A 150 0.17 3.27 -13.99
CA ALA A 150 -0.23 4.08 -12.85
C ALA A 150 -1.61 4.71 -13.05
N TYR A 151 -1.87 5.27 -14.24
CA TYR A 151 -3.18 5.79 -14.60
C TYR A 151 -4.27 4.73 -14.46
N HIS A 152 -4.09 3.55 -15.08
CA HIS A 152 -5.04 2.45 -14.98
C HIS A 152 -5.25 1.96 -13.55
N SER A 153 -4.18 1.82 -12.78
CA SER A 153 -4.25 1.41 -11.38
C SER A 153 -5.05 2.40 -10.54
N ILE A 154 -4.80 3.69 -10.71
CA ILE A 154 -5.47 4.74 -9.94
C ILE A 154 -6.92 4.90 -10.43
N PHE A 155 -7.14 5.23 -11.70
CA PHE A 155 -8.46 5.63 -12.19
C PHE A 155 -9.43 4.46 -12.39
N ASN A 156 -8.93 3.28 -12.79
CA ASN A 156 -9.80 2.13 -13.10
C ASN A 156 -9.94 1.15 -11.94
N LYS A 157 -9.07 1.23 -10.90
CA LYS A 157 -9.16 0.37 -9.71
C LYS A 157 -9.37 1.20 -8.44
N LEU A 158 -8.39 2.00 -7.99
CA LEU A 158 -8.46 2.64 -6.68
C LEU A 158 -9.57 3.67 -6.55
N LEU A 159 -9.73 4.56 -7.55
CA LEU A 159 -10.79 5.56 -7.55
C LEU A 159 -12.21 4.99 -7.81
N LYS A 160 -12.34 3.69 -8.09
CA LYS A 160 -13.64 3.00 -8.15
C LYS A 160 -14.12 2.50 -6.79
N LEU A 161 -13.26 2.53 -5.78
CA LEU A 161 -13.65 2.22 -4.41
C LEU A 161 -14.61 3.29 -3.88
N PRO A 162 -15.41 2.97 -2.85
CA PRO A 162 -16.30 3.92 -2.19
C PRO A 162 -15.56 5.18 -1.73
N GLU A 163 -16.20 6.35 -1.78
CA GLU A 163 -15.55 7.62 -1.46
C GLU A 163 -15.10 7.72 0.01
N GLU A 164 -15.77 7.01 0.90
CA GLU A 164 -15.43 6.89 2.32
C GLU A 164 -14.26 5.97 2.62
N THR A 165 -13.73 5.23 1.63
CA THR A 165 -12.56 4.36 1.81
C THR A 165 -11.38 5.19 2.28
N LEU A 166 -10.81 4.82 3.43
CA LEU A 166 -9.66 5.48 4.05
C LEU A 166 -8.38 5.09 3.30
N LEU A 167 -7.63 6.09 2.89
CA LEU A 167 -6.37 5.93 2.18
C LEU A 167 -5.19 6.00 3.16
N TYR A 168 -4.39 4.94 3.21
CA TYR A 168 -3.16 4.79 3.98
C TYR A 168 -1.99 4.48 3.04
N PRO A 169 -1.19 5.48 2.61
CA PRO A 169 -0.07 5.28 1.70
C PRO A 169 1.18 4.74 2.42
N ALA A 170 2.17 4.25 1.66
CA ALA A 170 3.46 3.89 2.25
C ALA A 170 4.30 5.11 2.65
N HIS A 171 4.12 6.25 1.97
CA HIS A 171 4.89 7.46 2.26
C HIS A 171 4.04 8.70 2.44
N ASP A 172 4.52 9.61 3.30
CA ASP A 172 4.06 11.00 3.36
C ASP A 172 5.21 11.94 3.76
N TYR A 173 5.28 13.07 3.07
CA TYR A 173 6.33 14.07 3.25
C TYR A 173 5.81 15.38 3.86
N LYS A 174 4.52 15.42 4.25
CA LYS A 174 3.83 16.63 4.73
C LYS A 174 3.22 16.48 6.12
N GLY A 175 3.34 15.30 6.73
CA GLY A 175 2.77 14.99 8.05
C GLY A 175 1.29 14.61 8.02
N GLU A 176 0.74 14.28 6.83
CA GLU A 176 -0.62 13.79 6.68
C GLU A 176 -0.68 12.27 6.90
N LYS A 177 -1.57 11.82 7.76
CA LYS A 177 -1.62 10.41 8.21
C LYS A 177 -2.62 9.56 7.44
N VAL A 178 -3.71 10.17 6.99
CA VAL A 178 -4.81 9.48 6.32
C VAL A 178 -5.59 10.44 5.43
N SER A 179 -6.10 9.94 4.33
CA SER A 179 -7.04 10.62 3.45
C SER A 179 -8.25 9.74 3.16
N THR A 180 -9.06 10.10 2.18
CA THR A 180 -10.12 9.24 1.64
C THR A 180 -10.09 9.26 0.12
N ILE A 181 -10.63 8.22 -0.50
CA ILE A 181 -10.76 8.18 -1.97
C ILE A 181 -11.55 9.38 -2.48
N GLY A 182 -12.61 9.79 -1.80
CA GLY A 182 -13.41 10.96 -2.18
C GLY A 182 -12.64 12.28 -2.06
N LYS A 183 -11.77 12.45 -1.04
CA LYS A 183 -10.89 13.62 -0.90
C LYS A 183 -9.88 13.66 -2.04
N GLU A 184 -9.21 12.54 -2.31
CA GLU A 184 -8.21 12.46 -3.38
C GLU A 184 -8.81 12.75 -4.76
N LYS A 185 -9.99 12.20 -5.09
CA LYS A 185 -10.71 12.54 -6.33
C LYS A 185 -10.89 14.04 -6.53
N LYS A 186 -11.19 14.78 -5.46
CA LYS A 186 -11.55 16.21 -5.51
C LYS A 186 -10.35 17.15 -5.39
N GLN A 187 -9.32 16.76 -4.66
CA GLN A 187 -8.26 17.68 -4.21
C GLN A 187 -6.85 17.30 -4.61
N ASN A 188 -6.61 16.03 -5.02
CA ASN A 188 -5.28 15.60 -5.40
C ASN A 188 -4.85 16.27 -6.72
N PRO A 189 -3.82 17.14 -6.70
CA PRO A 189 -3.43 17.92 -7.88
C PRO A 189 -2.92 17.05 -9.03
N ARG A 190 -2.35 15.86 -8.74
CA ARG A 190 -1.90 14.93 -9.79
C ARG A 190 -3.07 14.32 -10.54
N LEU A 191 -4.20 14.08 -9.86
CA LEU A 191 -5.38 13.51 -10.47
C LEU A 191 -6.16 14.55 -11.31
N GLN A 192 -6.17 15.82 -10.89
CA GLN A 192 -6.82 16.91 -11.64
C GLN A 192 -6.17 17.15 -13.01
N VAL A 193 -4.84 17.12 -13.08
CA VAL A 193 -4.12 17.28 -14.37
C VAL A 193 -4.47 16.16 -15.35
N CYS A 194 -4.58 14.92 -14.88
CA CYS A 194 -4.99 13.79 -15.73
C CYS A 194 -6.43 13.93 -16.24
N LEU A 195 -7.35 14.49 -15.45
CA LEU A 195 -8.74 14.70 -15.85
C LEU A 195 -8.86 15.81 -16.91
N LEU A 196 -8.08 16.86 -16.83
CA LEU A 196 -8.04 17.92 -17.86
C LEU A 196 -7.54 17.38 -19.20
N TYR A 197 -6.50 16.55 -19.20
CA TYR A 197 -5.95 15.95 -20.44
C TYR A 197 -6.92 14.98 -21.12
N THR A 198 -7.76 14.27 -20.37
CA THR A 198 -8.77 13.37 -20.94
C THR A 198 -10.00 14.12 -21.46
N SER A 199 -10.36 15.28 -20.89
CA SER A 199 -11.44 16.12 -21.40
C SER A 199 -11.06 16.79 -22.73
N ASP A 200 -9.84 17.31 -22.84
CA ASP A 200 -9.36 17.95 -24.07
C ASP A 200 -9.24 16.95 -25.24
N ALA A 201 -8.78 15.71 -24.97
CA ALA A 201 -8.73 14.66 -25.99
C ALA A 201 -10.11 14.16 -26.45
N ALA A 202 -11.12 14.20 -25.58
CA ALA A 202 -12.49 13.83 -25.94
C ALA A 202 -13.17 14.89 -26.80
N ASP A 203 -12.84 16.16 -26.62
CA ASP A 203 -13.37 17.28 -27.41
C ASP A 203 -12.76 17.34 -28.83
N GLU A 204 -11.51 16.89 -29.02
CA GLU A 204 -10.88 16.79 -30.34
C GLU A 204 -11.47 15.65 -31.19
N GLU A 205 -11.89 14.52 -30.60
CA GLU A 205 -12.56 13.45 -31.34
C GLU A 205 -14.02 13.77 -31.71
N ALA A 206 -14.67 14.66 -30.97
CA ALA A 206 -16.06 15.09 -31.26
C ALA A 206 -16.16 16.21 -32.32
N GLY A 207 -15.06 16.86 -32.68
CA GLY A 207 -15.00 17.98 -33.63
C GLY A 207 -14.68 17.58 -35.10
N GLY A 208 -14.50 16.29 -35.39
CA GLY A 208 -14.11 15.74 -36.69
C GLY A 208 -15.31 15.07 -37.42
N GLY A 209 -16.28 15.86 -37.82
CA GLY A 209 -17.41 15.40 -38.63
C GLY A 209 -17.74 16.37 -39.75
#